data_c38c337e4dd674bfe7f6812d36a5576e
#
_entry.id   c38c337e4dd674bfe7f6812d36a5576e
#
_cell.length_a   1.000
_cell.length_b   1.000
_cell.length_c   1.000
_cell.angle_alpha   90.00
_cell.angle_beta   90.00
_cell.angle_gamma   90.00
#
_symmetry.space_group_name_H-M   'P 1'
#
loop_
_entity.id
_entity.type
_entity.pdbx_description
1 polymer ?
#
loop_
_entity_poly.entity_id
_entity_poly.type
_entity_poly.pdbx_seq_one_letter_code
_entity_poly.pdbx_strand_id
1 'polypeptide(L)'
;MNNPHKFDSNSLSKWMDSILAKEKWFVEPRYNVPKSTQDTISVGVLSPFCYDFSTIALGSLSIYHSINRDPNCPGIADRILVYDPITDENYNIFTNLKLEENLKTLERRIPLNKLDLICISLTGTDSITTILQILKLGGIPLLRSERQSGNYPLILAGGPGCINPEIFADFFDFFSMGDGCILSKKIVQAIHKLKIFDKKKKITGKDIFETIEDNSSLYVPELYNFTFKGEQITNIEPYKKINLIAQAVDPPIEYTQVSLFSNGQTAVIVPSRGCKNNCGYCLLTGQGYREADVKPLLEYVDKYIECGINSIVVNAASSTQYKEISILLDKLAEKIEKASFPIQVYLGSLCFDELTDEILKKIDRLKAFNHTYSLYTNGKLQKVMALAPEHGSLDILRGLGRKLNSWNILNSIDKAKKIGVYNFTLYLIVGFLSETAKDREQTAALASAIADKVYENNGKVTLKINPIIPTPGTACQRMGMPSVEDYKLYLKEIENGVKSRIGEERYKEQISIVSLPEERLLVESIIDRADRRISKIILKVLDYRSKGKSIDELELKKWVEESDFTWEHLTGQISLDAILPWQMINLINPKHEEKILTTLQNRINEEK
;
A
#
# COMPACT_ATOMS: atom_id res chain seq x y z
N MET A 1 27.45 -3.35 23.89
CA MET A 1 26.95 -4.73 23.66
C MET A 1 26.00 -5.07 24.80
N ASN A 2 24.77 -4.58 24.74
CA ASN A 2 23.76 -4.89 25.74
C ASN A 2 22.86 -6.00 25.19
N ASN A 3 22.70 -7.02 26.01
CA ASN A 3 21.85 -8.20 25.78
C ASN A 3 20.47 -7.78 25.24
N PRO A 4 19.97 -8.34 24.13
CA PRO A 4 18.62 -8.08 23.70
C PRO A 4 17.68 -8.60 24.79
N HIS A 5 16.84 -7.71 25.31
CA HIS A 5 15.83 -8.04 26.31
C HIS A 5 14.98 -9.21 25.81
N LYS A 6 15.01 -10.32 26.52
CA LYS A 6 14.04 -11.41 26.33
C LYS A 6 12.67 -10.85 26.74
N PHE A 7 11.85 -10.56 25.76
CA PHE A 7 10.43 -10.26 26.02
C PHE A 7 9.69 -11.56 26.32
N ASP A 8 9.18 -11.67 27.53
CA ASP A 8 8.26 -12.71 27.93
C ASP A 8 6.81 -12.26 27.72
N SER A 9 5.85 -13.16 27.89
CA SER A 9 4.41 -12.89 27.77
C SER A 9 3.92 -11.75 28.69
N ASN A 10 4.55 -11.56 29.84
CA ASN A 10 4.24 -10.53 30.79
C ASN A 10 4.68 -9.14 30.31
N SER A 11 5.85 -9.04 29.69
CA SER A 11 6.36 -7.80 29.07
C SER A 11 5.47 -7.37 27.89
N LEU A 12 5.02 -8.31 27.06
CA LEU A 12 4.09 -8.04 25.96
C LEU A 12 2.75 -7.54 26.48
N SER A 13 2.20 -8.16 27.52
CA SER A 13 0.94 -7.73 28.13
C SER A 13 1.03 -6.32 28.69
N LYS A 14 2.11 -5.99 29.43
CA LYS A 14 2.35 -4.66 29.97
C LYS A 14 2.49 -3.59 28.88
N TRP A 15 3.16 -3.92 27.78
CA TRP A 15 3.27 -3.03 26.64
C TRP A 15 1.89 -2.76 26.00
N MET A 16 1.08 -3.79 25.78
CA MET A 16 -0.28 -3.65 25.27
C MET A 16 -1.16 -2.80 26.21
N ASP A 17 -1.03 -2.98 27.52
CA ASP A 17 -1.75 -2.17 28.50
C ASP A 17 -1.31 -0.69 28.47
N SER A 18 -0.03 -0.46 28.27
CA SER A 18 0.51 0.91 28.12
C SER A 18 -0.01 1.61 26.86
N ILE A 19 -0.22 0.88 25.78
CA ILE A 19 -0.83 1.39 24.54
C ILE A 19 -2.29 1.78 24.81
N LEU A 20 -3.10 0.85 25.33
CA LEU A 20 -4.51 1.09 25.60
C LEU A 20 -4.74 2.26 26.57
N ALA A 21 -3.86 2.43 27.54
CA ALA A 21 -3.94 3.54 28.50
C ALA A 21 -3.65 4.92 27.87
N LYS A 22 -2.90 4.96 26.77
CA LYS A 22 -2.54 6.21 26.08
C LYS A 22 -3.47 6.56 24.92
N GLU A 23 -4.25 5.60 24.44
CA GLU A 23 -5.15 5.81 23.32
C GLU A 23 -6.28 6.77 23.65
N LYS A 24 -6.55 7.67 22.74
CA LYS A 24 -7.76 8.51 22.73
C LYS A 24 -8.60 8.13 21.52
N TRP A 25 -9.89 8.07 21.68
CA TRP A 25 -10.84 7.74 20.64
C TRP A 25 -11.77 8.92 20.38
N PHE A 26 -12.07 9.16 19.10
CA PHE A 26 -13.01 10.19 18.67
C PHE A 26 -14.41 9.96 19.15
N VAL A 27 -14.80 8.70 19.15
CA VAL A 27 -16.13 8.24 19.44
C VAL A 27 -16.03 7.15 20.48
N GLU A 28 -16.44 7.46 21.69
CA GLU A 28 -16.64 6.51 22.79
C GLU A 28 -18.15 6.26 22.98
N PRO A 29 -18.55 5.03 23.36
CA PRO A 29 -17.72 3.85 23.55
C PRO A 29 -17.25 3.22 22.23
N ARG A 30 -16.10 2.54 22.25
CA ARG A 30 -15.55 1.79 21.11
C ARG A 30 -16.54 0.80 20.53
N TYR A 31 -17.38 0.24 21.38
CA TYR A 31 -18.44 -0.70 21.03
C TYR A 31 -19.79 -0.05 21.27
N ASN A 32 -20.65 -0.04 20.25
CA ASN A 32 -21.98 0.59 20.35
C ASN A 32 -22.95 -0.12 21.31
N VAL A 33 -22.75 -1.40 21.56
CA VAL A 33 -23.66 -2.20 22.41
C VAL A 33 -22.86 -3.21 23.23
N PRO A 34 -23.21 -3.48 24.50
CA PRO A 34 -22.77 -4.67 25.21
C PRO A 34 -23.30 -5.88 24.45
N LYS A 35 -22.50 -6.42 23.55
CA LYS A 35 -22.88 -7.61 22.77
C LYS A 35 -22.77 -8.81 23.71
N SER A 36 -23.83 -9.61 23.79
CA SER A 36 -23.79 -10.87 24.51
C SER A 36 -22.60 -11.70 24.04
N THR A 37 -21.75 -12.13 24.96
CA THR A 37 -20.50 -12.84 24.62
C THR A 37 -20.76 -14.26 24.11
N GLN A 38 -21.96 -14.79 24.30
CA GLN A 38 -22.26 -16.22 24.08
C GLN A 38 -22.46 -16.59 22.60
N ASP A 39 -22.92 -15.65 21.76
CA ASP A 39 -23.17 -15.89 20.32
C ASP A 39 -22.47 -14.88 19.41
N THR A 40 -21.49 -14.15 19.95
CA THR A 40 -20.78 -13.11 19.21
C THR A 40 -19.58 -13.69 18.47
N ILE A 41 -19.43 -13.32 17.20
CA ILE A 41 -18.27 -13.70 16.37
C ILE A 41 -17.04 -12.89 16.81
N SER A 42 -15.97 -13.59 17.16
CA SER A 42 -14.68 -12.99 17.54
C SER A 42 -13.85 -12.72 16.30
N VAL A 43 -13.55 -11.46 16.05
CA VAL A 43 -12.81 -11.03 14.85
C VAL A 43 -11.48 -10.41 15.24
N GLY A 44 -10.39 -10.86 14.62
CA GLY A 44 -9.10 -10.18 14.68
C GLY A 44 -8.90 -9.31 13.44
N VAL A 45 -8.42 -8.08 13.60
CA VAL A 45 -8.06 -7.20 12.48
C VAL A 45 -6.56 -6.97 12.50
N LEU A 46 -5.88 -7.48 11.47
CA LEU A 46 -4.44 -7.43 11.31
C LEU A 46 -4.03 -6.38 10.27
N SER A 47 -3.20 -5.46 10.71
CA SER A 47 -2.43 -4.56 9.83
C SER A 47 -0.95 -5.00 9.88
N PRO A 48 -0.26 -5.19 8.75
CA PRO A 48 1.13 -5.65 8.73
C PRO A 48 2.14 -4.56 9.12
N PHE A 49 1.70 -3.51 9.76
CA PHE A 49 2.52 -2.38 10.20
C PHE A 49 2.71 -2.38 11.71
N CYS A 50 3.80 -1.74 12.17
CA CYS A 50 3.98 -1.44 13.58
C CYS A 50 2.80 -0.59 14.10
N TYR A 51 2.67 -0.51 15.43
CA TYR A 51 1.54 0.17 16.08
C TYR A 51 1.30 1.57 15.53
N ASP A 52 2.34 2.40 15.45
CA ASP A 52 2.21 3.79 15.02
C ASP A 52 1.63 3.93 13.60
N PHE A 53 2.10 3.13 12.66
CA PHE A 53 1.56 3.12 11.31
C PHE A 53 0.17 2.45 11.22
N SER A 54 -0.11 1.45 12.06
CA SER A 54 -1.42 0.79 12.09
C SER A 54 -2.54 1.74 12.50
N THR A 55 -2.24 2.76 13.29
CA THR A 55 -3.21 3.76 13.76
C THR A 55 -3.67 4.75 12.68
N ILE A 56 -2.97 4.80 11.56
CA ILE A 56 -3.36 5.56 10.36
C ILE A 56 -3.67 4.67 9.15
N ALA A 57 -3.61 3.35 9.32
CA ALA A 57 -3.93 2.38 8.28
C ALA A 57 -5.46 2.27 8.08
N LEU A 58 -6.01 3.16 7.26
CA LEU A 58 -7.46 3.31 7.08
C LEU A 58 -8.19 2.01 6.71
N GLY A 59 -7.55 1.09 5.97
CA GLY A 59 -8.15 -0.18 5.59
C GLY A 59 -8.50 -1.05 6.80
N SER A 60 -7.56 -1.27 7.71
CA SER A 60 -7.77 -2.05 8.93
C SER A 60 -8.70 -1.34 9.92
N LEU A 61 -8.52 -0.03 10.11
CA LEU A 61 -9.38 0.77 10.99
C LEU A 61 -10.83 0.77 10.51
N SER A 62 -11.08 0.88 9.20
CA SER A 62 -12.43 0.84 8.65
C SER A 62 -13.13 -0.50 8.92
N ILE A 63 -12.42 -1.61 8.82
CA ILE A 63 -12.95 -2.94 9.17
C ILE A 63 -13.26 -3.01 10.66
N TYR A 64 -12.30 -2.60 11.52
CA TYR A 64 -12.46 -2.61 12.97
C TYR A 64 -13.70 -1.84 13.42
N HIS A 65 -13.85 -0.60 12.95
CA HIS A 65 -14.98 0.25 13.33
C HIS A 65 -16.31 -0.19 12.69
N SER A 66 -16.30 -0.64 11.44
CA SER A 66 -17.52 -1.08 10.77
C SER A 66 -18.18 -2.28 11.50
N ILE A 67 -17.38 -3.16 12.08
CA ILE A 67 -17.86 -4.30 12.86
C ILE A 67 -18.32 -3.83 14.24
N ASN A 68 -17.50 -3.04 14.93
CA ASN A 68 -17.75 -2.70 16.34
C ASN A 68 -18.89 -1.70 16.53
N ARG A 69 -19.10 -0.81 15.56
CA ARG A 69 -20.10 0.27 15.67
C ARG A 69 -21.44 -0.04 15.05
N ASP A 70 -21.54 -1.08 14.23
CA ASP A 70 -22.80 -1.49 13.64
C ASP A 70 -23.60 -2.35 14.66
N PRO A 71 -24.74 -1.85 15.16
CA PRO A 71 -25.55 -2.61 16.14
C PRO A 71 -26.13 -3.90 15.54
N ASN A 72 -26.23 -3.98 14.22
CA ASN A 72 -26.74 -5.17 13.52
C ASN A 72 -25.63 -6.18 13.17
N CYS A 73 -24.36 -5.85 13.41
CA CYS A 73 -23.26 -6.75 13.19
C CYS A 73 -23.03 -7.63 14.44
N PRO A 74 -23.21 -8.96 14.36
CA PRO A 74 -23.08 -9.86 15.50
C PRO A 74 -21.62 -10.22 15.79
N GLY A 75 -20.67 -9.31 15.53
CA GLY A 75 -19.24 -9.50 15.74
C GLY A 75 -18.63 -8.48 16.69
N ILE A 76 -17.51 -8.84 17.30
CA ILE A 76 -16.62 -7.93 18.02
C ILE A 76 -15.24 -8.08 17.42
N ALA A 77 -14.69 -6.95 16.93
CA ALA A 77 -13.36 -6.90 16.36
C ALA A 77 -12.34 -6.39 17.37
N ASP A 78 -11.21 -7.07 17.43
CA ASP A 78 -10.00 -6.67 18.16
C ASP A 78 -8.87 -6.47 17.20
N ARG A 79 -7.92 -5.61 17.54
CA ARG A 79 -6.73 -5.41 16.73
C ARG A 79 -5.66 -6.45 17.02
N ILE A 80 -4.99 -6.88 15.97
CA ILE A 80 -3.78 -7.70 16.05
C ILE A 80 -2.62 -6.78 15.67
N LEU A 81 -1.70 -6.57 16.60
CA LEU A 81 -0.55 -5.70 16.38
C LEU A 81 0.68 -6.48 15.92
N VAL A 82 1.42 -5.86 15.02
CA VAL A 82 2.82 -6.21 14.78
C VAL A 82 3.61 -5.63 15.94
N TYR A 83 4.28 -6.49 16.67
CA TYR A 83 5.06 -6.09 17.82
C TYR A 83 6.24 -5.20 17.38
N ASP A 84 6.33 -4.01 18.03
CA ASP A 84 7.39 -3.06 17.75
C ASP A 84 8.54 -3.24 18.73
N PRO A 85 9.58 -3.95 18.34
CA PRO A 85 10.91 -3.41 18.24
C PRO A 85 11.44 -3.47 16.81
N ILE A 86 10.58 -3.49 15.82
CA ILE A 86 10.92 -3.52 14.40
C ILE A 86 10.96 -2.08 13.85
N THR A 87 11.42 -1.13 14.62
CA THR A 87 11.85 0.13 14.07
C THR A 87 13.27 -0.05 13.52
N ASP A 88 13.32 -0.17 12.21
CA ASP A 88 14.42 0.10 11.28
C ASP A 88 15.73 -0.70 11.35
N GLU A 89 16.11 -1.40 12.39
CA GLU A 89 17.41 -2.06 12.41
C GLU A 89 17.41 -3.55 12.78
N ASN A 90 16.29 -4.14 13.18
CA ASN A 90 16.26 -5.51 13.68
C ASN A 90 15.03 -6.32 13.24
N TYR A 91 14.99 -6.73 11.99
CA TYR A 91 14.17 -7.83 11.48
C TYR A 91 14.38 -9.15 12.30
N ASN A 92 15.37 -9.17 13.16
CA ASN A 92 15.82 -10.33 13.93
C ASN A 92 15.06 -10.57 15.24
N ILE A 93 14.12 -9.75 15.66
CA ILE A 93 13.53 -9.87 17.00
C ILE A 93 12.41 -10.89 17.05
N PHE A 94 11.67 -11.10 15.95
CA PHE A 94 10.71 -12.21 15.88
C PHE A 94 11.36 -13.60 15.97
N THR A 95 12.62 -13.73 15.64
CA THR A 95 13.33 -15.02 15.69
C THR A 95 13.68 -15.47 17.10
N ASN A 96 13.74 -14.55 18.06
CA ASN A 96 14.12 -14.82 19.45
C ASN A 96 12.94 -14.82 20.43
N LEU A 97 11.72 -14.53 19.96
CA LEU A 97 10.52 -14.72 20.76
C LEU A 97 10.22 -16.22 20.87
N LYS A 98 10.77 -16.86 21.88
CA LYS A 98 10.19 -18.09 22.43
C LYS A 98 8.89 -17.69 23.11
N LEU A 99 7.85 -17.48 22.30
CA LEU A 99 6.51 -17.36 22.81
C LEU A 99 6.05 -18.79 23.17
N GLU A 100 6.18 -19.15 24.43
CA GLU A 100 5.58 -20.36 24.98
C GLU A 100 4.05 -20.27 24.97
N GLU A 101 3.50 -19.06 24.77
CA GLU A 101 2.08 -18.76 24.66
C GLU A 101 1.75 -18.14 23.30
N ASN A 102 0.61 -18.54 22.74
CA ASN A 102 0.11 -17.98 21.48
C ASN A 102 -0.10 -16.47 21.57
N LEU A 103 0.24 -15.74 20.49
CA LEU A 103 -0.01 -14.31 20.35
C LEU A 103 -1.52 -14.01 20.57
N LYS A 104 -1.82 -12.87 21.22
CA LYS A 104 -3.18 -12.48 21.61
C LYS A 104 -3.58 -11.15 20.95
N THR A 105 -4.88 -10.90 20.83
CA THR A 105 -5.43 -9.62 20.38
C THR A 105 -5.13 -8.49 21.37
N LEU A 106 -5.15 -7.24 20.90
CA LEU A 106 -4.83 -6.07 21.73
C LEU A 106 -5.88 -5.80 22.81
N GLU A 107 -7.17 -5.80 22.48
CA GLU A 107 -8.24 -5.38 23.39
C GLU A 107 -8.61 -6.47 24.38
N ARG A 108 -9.19 -7.57 23.91
CA ARG A 108 -9.74 -8.63 24.77
C ARG A 108 -8.76 -9.75 25.11
N ARG A 109 -7.51 -9.67 24.64
CA ARG A 109 -6.46 -10.68 24.90
C ARG A 109 -6.84 -12.10 24.46
N ILE A 110 -7.61 -12.22 23.37
CA ILE A 110 -8.00 -13.52 22.83
C ILE A 110 -6.80 -14.11 22.08
N PRO A 111 -6.41 -15.37 22.34
CA PRO A 111 -5.40 -16.07 21.54
C PRO A 111 -5.83 -16.11 20.07
N LEU A 112 -4.92 -15.82 19.13
CA LEU A 112 -5.28 -15.69 17.72
C LEU A 112 -5.92 -16.95 17.16
N ASN A 113 -5.46 -18.13 17.58
CA ASN A 113 -6.02 -19.42 17.16
C ASN A 113 -7.41 -19.73 17.76
N LYS A 114 -7.96 -18.86 18.60
CA LYS A 114 -9.32 -18.97 19.20
C LYS A 114 -10.30 -17.96 18.60
N LEU A 115 -9.88 -17.15 17.66
CA LEU A 115 -10.77 -16.28 16.91
C LEU A 115 -11.64 -17.09 15.93
N ASP A 116 -12.74 -16.49 15.50
CA ASP A 116 -13.61 -17.06 14.46
C ASP A 116 -13.16 -16.60 13.06
N LEU A 117 -12.67 -15.36 12.97
CA LEU A 117 -12.26 -14.71 11.74
C LEU A 117 -11.04 -13.82 11.99
N ILE A 118 -10.09 -13.83 11.07
CA ILE A 118 -9.02 -12.83 10.98
C ILE A 118 -9.17 -12.08 9.68
N CYS A 119 -9.31 -10.75 9.77
CA CYS A 119 -9.32 -9.84 8.62
C CYS A 119 -7.94 -9.20 8.46
N ILE A 120 -7.34 -9.34 7.29
CA ILE A 120 -6.01 -8.85 6.98
C ILE A 120 -6.10 -7.72 5.95
N SER A 121 -5.54 -6.56 6.28
CA SER A 121 -5.39 -5.44 5.35
C SER A 121 -3.99 -5.49 4.72
N LEU A 122 -3.89 -5.96 3.48
CA LEU A 122 -2.65 -6.17 2.76
C LEU A 122 -2.45 -5.05 1.74
N THR A 123 -1.46 -4.19 1.98
CA THR A 123 -1.19 -3.00 1.15
C THR A 123 -0.22 -3.28 0.01
N GLY A 124 0.68 -4.24 0.17
CA GLY A 124 1.63 -4.72 -0.81
C GLY A 124 2.00 -6.16 -0.52
N THR A 125 2.49 -6.87 -1.52
CA THR A 125 2.86 -8.29 -1.42
C THR A 125 4.09 -8.53 -0.55
N ASP A 126 4.95 -7.53 -0.38
CA ASP A 126 6.10 -7.54 0.52
C ASP A 126 5.75 -7.83 1.98
N SER A 127 4.53 -7.47 2.39
CA SER A 127 4.04 -7.67 3.76
C SER A 127 3.66 -9.12 4.08
N ILE A 128 3.63 -10.02 3.10
CA ILE A 128 3.16 -11.40 3.30
C ILE A 128 3.97 -12.15 4.35
N THR A 129 5.28 -12.01 4.35
CA THR A 129 6.15 -12.71 5.32
C THR A 129 5.89 -12.26 6.75
N THR A 130 5.63 -10.97 6.97
CA THR A 130 5.23 -10.43 8.29
C THR A 130 3.89 -11.04 8.74
N ILE A 131 2.92 -11.10 7.84
CA ILE A 131 1.60 -11.68 8.13
C ILE A 131 1.72 -13.16 8.49
N LEU A 132 2.42 -13.94 7.68
CA LEU A 132 2.63 -15.36 7.93
C LEU A 132 3.38 -15.61 9.25
N GLN A 133 4.36 -14.77 9.58
CA GLN A 133 5.06 -14.85 10.86
C GLN A 133 4.11 -14.60 12.04
N ILE A 134 3.21 -13.63 11.95
CA ILE A 134 2.21 -13.35 12.99
C ILE A 134 1.25 -14.53 13.14
N LEU A 135 0.76 -15.10 12.04
CA LEU A 135 -0.11 -16.28 12.08
C LEU A 135 0.60 -17.46 12.76
N LYS A 136 1.86 -17.70 12.41
CA LYS A 136 2.69 -18.76 13.04
C LYS A 136 2.87 -18.53 14.53
N LEU A 137 3.19 -17.31 14.97
CA LEU A 137 3.28 -16.93 16.39
C LEU A 137 1.94 -17.01 17.11
N GLY A 138 0.83 -16.82 16.39
CA GLY A 138 -0.53 -17.01 16.89
C GLY A 138 -0.96 -18.48 17.00
N GLY A 139 -0.09 -19.45 16.68
CA GLY A 139 -0.42 -20.88 16.70
C GLY A 139 -1.41 -21.29 15.62
N ILE A 140 -1.41 -20.60 14.49
CA ILE A 140 -2.28 -20.84 13.33
C ILE A 140 -1.47 -21.51 12.23
N PRO A 141 -1.86 -22.69 11.72
CA PRO A 141 -1.24 -23.31 10.57
C PRO A 141 -1.28 -22.38 9.37
N LEU A 142 -0.14 -22.27 8.64
CA LEU A 142 -0.02 -21.31 7.57
C LEU A 142 -0.85 -21.70 6.35
N LEU A 143 -0.81 -22.97 5.97
CA LEU A 143 -1.56 -23.46 4.84
C LEU A 143 -3.05 -23.64 5.15
N ARG A 144 -3.90 -23.20 4.24
CA ARG A 144 -5.36 -23.36 4.34
C ARG A 144 -5.75 -24.84 4.50
N SER A 145 -5.11 -25.74 3.77
CA SER A 145 -5.34 -27.18 3.87
C SER A 145 -5.07 -27.74 5.27
N GLU A 146 -4.05 -27.26 5.95
CA GLU A 146 -3.73 -27.66 7.33
C GLU A 146 -4.80 -27.15 8.31
N ARG A 147 -5.30 -25.92 8.14
CA ARG A 147 -6.37 -25.37 8.97
C ARG A 147 -7.69 -26.12 8.82
N GLN A 148 -7.93 -26.73 7.67
CA GLN A 148 -9.14 -27.54 7.44
C GLN A 148 -9.21 -28.78 8.34
N SER A 149 -8.13 -29.25 8.93
CA SER A 149 -8.13 -30.41 9.82
C SER A 149 -8.47 -30.08 11.29
N GLY A 150 -8.46 -28.81 11.69
CA GLY A 150 -8.63 -28.35 13.06
C GLY A 150 -9.68 -27.24 13.22
N ASN A 151 -9.81 -26.73 14.43
CA ASN A 151 -10.69 -25.60 14.76
C ASN A 151 -9.88 -24.31 14.83
N TYR A 152 -9.59 -23.73 13.66
CA TYR A 152 -8.82 -22.52 13.47
C TYR A 152 -9.68 -21.40 12.86
N PRO A 153 -9.32 -20.13 13.03
CA PRO A 153 -10.03 -19.02 12.41
C PRO A 153 -10.02 -19.10 10.88
N LEU A 154 -11.10 -18.64 10.26
CA LEU A 154 -11.11 -18.30 8.85
C LEU A 154 -10.26 -17.04 8.61
N ILE A 155 -9.60 -16.94 7.46
CA ILE A 155 -8.75 -15.81 7.13
C ILE A 155 -9.27 -15.10 5.87
N LEU A 156 -9.70 -13.84 6.06
CA LEU A 156 -10.07 -12.91 5.01
C LEU A 156 -8.90 -11.97 4.75
N ALA A 157 -8.44 -11.88 3.51
CA ALA A 157 -7.49 -10.86 3.10
C ALA A 157 -8.14 -9.85 2.14
N GLY A 158 -7.61 -8.63 2.09
CA GLY A 158 -8.06 -7.59 1.18
C GLY A 158 -7.07 -6.43 1.12
N GLY A 159 -7.32 -5.51 0.22
CA GLY A 159 -6.47 -4.36 -0.03
C GLY A 159 -5.66 -4.47 -1.35
N PRO A 160 -4.88 -3.43 -1.70
CA PRO A 160 -4.16 -3.37 -2.97
C PRO A 160 -3.20 -4.53 -3.22
N GLY A 161 -2.60 -5.10 -2.17
CA GLY A 161 -1.72 -6.27 -2.27
C GLY A 161 -2.43 -7.58 -2.62
N CYS A 162 -3.78 -7.60 -2.67
CA CYS A 162 -4.57 -8.78 -3.01
C CYS A 162 -5.13 -8.76 -4.45
N ILE A 163 -4.65 -7.87 -5.31
CA ILE A 163 -5.14 -7.75 -6.70
C ILE A 163 -4.91 -9.04 -7.49
N ASN A 164 -3.81 -9.73 -7.23
CA ASN A 164 -3.62 -11.12 -7.62
C ASN A 164 -3.86 -12.01 -6.39
N PRO A 165 -5.10 -12.46 -6.14
CA PRO A 165 -5.38 -13.27 -4.95
C PRO A 165 -4.80 -14.68 -5.03
N GLU A 166 -4.48 -15.14 -6.24
CA GLU A 166 -3.98 -16.49 -6.47
C GLU A 166 -2.62 -16.77 -5.83
N ILE A 167 -1.76 -15.76 -5.72
CA ILE A 167 -0.47 -15.91 -5.05
C ILE A 167 -0.60 -16.27 -3.57
N PHE A 168 -1.74 -15.99 -2.96
CA PHE A 168 -2.03 -16.25 -1.55
C PHE A 168 -3.14 -17.30 -1.33
N ALA A 169 -3.59 -17.96 -2.39
CA ALA A 169 -4.69 -18.91 -2.37
C ALA A 169 -4.48 -20.11 -1.42
N ASP A 170 -3.22 -20.50 -1.21
CA ASP A 170 -2.86 -21.57 -0.26
C ASP A 170 -2.85 -21.10 1.19
N PHE A 171 -2.75 -19.79 1.43
CA PHE A 171 -2.65 -19.22 2.78
C PHE A 171 -3.97 -18.69 3.33
N PHE A 172 -4.85 -18.13 2.51
CA PHE A 172 -6.07 -17.46 2.96
C PHE A 172 -7.34 -18.15 2.44
N ASP A 173 -8.42 -18.03 3.20
CA ASP A 173 -9.66 -18.75 2.88
C ASP A 173 -10.48 -17.99 1.85
N PHE A 174 -10.46 -16.65 1.87
CA PHE A 174 -11.15 -15.80 0.90
C PHE A 174 -10.57 -14.38 0.86
N PHE A 175 -10.95 -13.64 -0.19
CA PHE A 175 -10.44 -12.30 -0.44
C PHE A 175 -11.57 -11.31 -0.71
N SER A 176 -11.46 -10.13 -0.11
CA SER A 176 -12.33 -8.98 -0.39
C SER A 176 -11.74 -8.15 -1.52
N MET A 177 -12.46 -8.08 -2.65
CA MET A 177 -12.09 -7.23 -3.77
C MET A 177 -12.78 -5.88 -3.64
N GLY A 178 -12.04 -4.86 -3.17
CA GLY A 178 -12.54 -3.51 -2.89
C GLY A 178 -12.62 -3.19 -1.41
N ASP A 179 -13.59 -2.35 -1.01
CA ASP A 179 -13.70 -1.83 0.37
C ASP A 179 -14.10 -2.91 1.39
N GLY A 180 -13.12 -3.37 2.13
CA GLY A 180 -13.25 -4.48 3.08
C GLY A 180 -14.24 -4.25 4.22
N CYS A 181 -14.52 -2.99 4.59
CA CYS A 181 -15.49 -2.65 5.64
C CYS A 181 -16.93 -3.09 5.33
N ILE A 182 -17.30 -3.18 4.04
CA ILE A 182 -18.62 -3.67 3.63
C ILE A 182 -18.66 -5.19 3.71
N LEU A 183 -17.67 -5.85 3.10
CA LEU A 183 -17.69 -7.30 2.97
C LEU A 183 -17.40 -8.01 4.29
N SER A 184 -16.53 -7.47 5.14
CA SER A 184 -16.24 -8.04 6.46
C SER A 184 -17.49 -8.16 7.33
N LYS A 185 -18.39 -7.18 7.32
CA LYS A 185 -19.68 -7.26 8.04
C LYS A 185 -20.57 -8.37 7.48
N LYS A 186 -20.70 -8.48 6.16
CA LYS A 186 -21.48 -9.54 5.51
C LYS A 186 -20.93 -10.93 5.89
N ILE A 187 -19.61 -11.07 5.92
CA ILE A 187 -18.94 -12.31 6.32
C ILE A 187 -19.22 -12.65 7.80
N VAL A 188 -19.11 -11.68 8.69
CA VAL A 188 -19.42 -11.86 10.11
C VAL A 188 -20.88 -12.31 10.31
N GLN A 189 -21.83 -11.67 9.60
CA GLN A 189 -23.24 -12.07 9.61
C GLN A 189 -23.46 -13.48 9.06
N ALA A 190 -22.73 -13.86 7.99
CA ALA A 190 -22.80 -15.21 7.43
C ALA A 190 -22.27 -16.27 8.41
N ILE A 191 -21.10 -16.03 9.03
CA ILE A 191 -20.54 -16.93 10.06
C ILE A 191 -21.53 -17.09 11.21
N HIS A 192 -22.10 -16.01 11.70
CA HIS A 192 -23.07 -16.04 12.80
C HIS A 192 -24.31 -16.86 12.42
N LYS A 193 -24.89 -16.62 11.24
CA LYS A 193 -26.04 -17.39 10.73
C LYS A 193 -25.73 -18.89 10.67
N LEU A 194 -24.59 -19.27 10.13
CA LEU A 194 -24.16 -20.65 10.01
C LEU A 194 -23.94 -21.32 11.38
N LYS A 195 -23.35 -20.62 12.36
CA LYS A 195 -23.13 -21.12 13.72
C LYS A 195 -24.42 -21.29 14.53
N ILE A 196 -25.41 -20.41 14.33
CA ILE A 196 -26.74 -20.58 14.96
C ILE A 196 -27.40 -21.85 14.44
N PHE A 197 -27.29 -22.09 13.11
CA PHE A 197 -27.93 -23.24 12.48
C PHE A 197 -27.29 -24.57 12.93
N ASP A 198 -25.95 -24.60 12.96
CA ASP A 198 -25.20 -25.77 13.46
C ASP A 198 -23.91 -25.34 14.17
N LYS A 199 -23.91 -25.37 15.50
CA LYS A 199 -22.74 -24.97 16.33
C LYS A 199 -21.50 -25.86 16.12
N LYS A 200 -21.66 -27.06 15.58
CA LYS A 200 -20.56 -28.02 15.35
C LYS A 200 -20.07 -27.99 13.91
N LYS A 201 -20.80 -27.33 13.01
CA LYS A 201 -20.42 -27.25 11.59
C LYS A 201 -19.11 -26.51 11.45
N LYS A 202 -18.17 -27.15 10.77
CA LYS A 202 -16.97 -26.47 10.30
C LYS A 202 -17.33 -25.61 9.10
N ILE A 203 -17.16 -24.30 9.24
CA ILE A 203 -17.47 -23.32 8.20
C ILE A 203 -16.28 -23.21 7.23
N THR A 204 -16.56 -23.25 5.94
CA THR A 204 -15.58 -23.08 4.85
C THR A 204 -15.78 -21.78 4.11
N GLY A 205 -14.83 -21.39 3.26
CA GLY A 205 -14.97 -20.25 2.35
C GLY A 205 -16.18 -20.40 1.42
N LYS A 206 -16.44 -21.61 0.94
CA LYS A 206 -17.60 -21.95 0.10
C LYS A 206 -18.91 -21.72 0.85
N ASP A 207 -19.04 -22.16 2.11
CA ASP A 207 -20.26 -21.93 2.91
C ASP A 207 -20.55 -20.43 3.06
N ILE A 208 -19.50 -19.61 3.28
CA ILE A 208 -19.62 -18.15 3.35
C ILE A 208 -20.10 -17.59 2.02
N PHE A 209 -19.49 -18.02 0.91
CA PHE A 209 -19.86 -17.57 -0.44
C PHE A 209 -21.32 -17.86 -0.76
N GLU A 210 -21.80 -19.04 -0.42
CA GLU A 210 -23.19 -19.46 -0.65
C GLU A 210 -24.19 -18.75 0.29
N THR A 211 -23.76 -18.29 1.47
CA THR A 211 -24.62 -17.63 2.45
C THR A 211 -24.80 -16.14 2.18
N ILE A 212 -23.84 -15.49 1.52
CA ILE A 212 -23.89 -14.06 1.19
C ILE A 212 -24.67 -13.85 -0.11
N GLU A 213 -25.77 -13.08 -0.06
CA GLU A 213 -26.63 -12.80 -1.21
C GLU A 213 -25.87 -12.10 -2.36
N ASP A 214 -25.12 -11.04 -2.04
CA ASP A 214 -24.25 -10.34 -2.98
C ASP A 214 -22.78 -10.69 -2.68
N ASN A 215 -22.30 -11.72 -3.35
CA ASN A 215 -20.94 -12.25 -3.24
C ASN A 215 -20.04 -11.85 -4.43
N SER A 216 -20.49 -10.90 -5.25
CA SER A 216 -19.81 -10.53 -6.52
C SER A 216 -18.39 -9.99 -6.33
N SER A 217 -18.03 -9.56 -5.12
CA SER A 217 -16.69 -9.04 -4.77
C SER A 217 -15.92 -9.94 -3.80
N LEU A 218 -16.43 -11.15 -3.58
CA LEU A 218 -15.77 -12.16 -2.75
C LEU A 218 -15.06 -13.18 -3.65
N TYR A 219 -13.75 -13.24 -3.58
CA TYR A 219 -12.97 -14.28 -4.22
C TYR A 219 -12.70 -15.41 -3.22
N VAL A 220 -13.04 -16.64 -3.59
CA VAL A 220 -12.83 -17.86 -2.79
C VAL A 220 -12.00 -18.84 -3.61
N PRO A 221 -10.72 -19.07 -3.30
CA PRO A 221 -9.81 -19.87 -4.11
C PRO A 221 -10.28 -21.30 -4.41
N GLU A 222 -10.99 -21.93 -3.46
CA GLU A 222 -11.50 -23.30 -3.61
C GLU A 222 -12.61 -23.44 -4.67
N LEU A 223 -13.21 -22.33 -5.12
CA LEU A 223 -14.23 -22.31 -6.16
C LEU A 223 -13.65 -22.22 -7.58
N TYR A 224 -12.33 -22.09 -7.71
CA TYR A 224 -11.65 -21.94 -9.00
C TYR A 224 -10.63 -23.04 -9.20
N ASN A 225 -10.81 -23.80 -10.28
CA ASN A 225 -9.86 -24.83 -10.75
C ASN A 225 -9.05 -24.28 -11.91
N PHE A 226 -7.74 -24.36 -11.78
CA PHE A 226 -6.79 -23.95 -12.80
C PHE A 226 -6.23 -25.18 -13.51
N THR A 227 -6.23 -25.16 -14.84
CA THR A 227 -5.54 -26.15 -15.65
C THR A 227 -4.24 -25.56 -16.16
N PHE A 228 -3.15 -26.31 -15.97
CA PHE A 228 -1.82 -25.86 -16.34
C PHE A 228 -1.23 -26.72 -17.46
N LYS A 229 -0.42 -26.11 -18.33
CA LYS A 229 0.50 -26.79 -19.26
C LYS A 229 1.89 -26.21 -19.05
N GLY A 230 2.72 -26.93 -18.30
CA GLY A 230 3.95 -26.36 -17.76
C GLY A 230 3.65 -25.18 -16.82
N GLU A 231 4.28 -24.05 -17.06
CA GLU A 231 4.08 -22.83 -16.28
C GLU A 231 2.81 -22.05 -16.65
N GLN A 232 2.25 -22.30 -17.86
CA GLN A 232 1.14 -21.54 -18.40
C GLN A 232 -0.22 -22.05 -17.90
N ILE A 233 -1.13 -21.12 -17.58
CA ILE A 233 -2.54 -21.41 -17.33
C ILE A 233 -3.24 -21.56 -18.68
N THR A 234 -3.93 -22.70 -18.88
CA THR A 234 -4.69 -22.98 -20.10
C THR A 234 -6.19 -22.85 -19.93
N ASN A 235 -6.69 -22.97 -18.70
CA ASN A 235 -8.10 -22.79 -18.38
C ASN A 235 -8.32 -22.42 -16.91
N ILE A 236 -9.43 -21.71 -16.63
CA ILE A 236 -9.91 -21.38 -15.26
C ILE A 236 -11.39 -21.76 -15.20
N GLU A 237 -11.77 -22.67 -14.30
CA GLU A 237 -13.15 -23.13 -14.09
C GLU A 237 -13.56 -23.06 -12.61
N PRO A 238 -14.78 -22.59 -12.28
CA PRO A 238 -15.68 -21.82 -13.12
C PRO A 238 -15.14 -20.42 -13.39
N TYR A 239 -15.24 -19.95 -14.63
CA TYR A 239 -14.86 -18.59 -14.97
C TYR A 239 -15.97 -17.62 -14.56
N LYS A 240 -15.86 -17.04 -13.39
CA LYS A 240 -16.77 -16.00 -12.91
C LYS A 240 -15.99 -14.71 -12.67
N LYS A 241 -16.44 -13.61 -13.28
CA LYS A 241 -15.85 -12.29 -13.02
C LYS A 241 -16.15 -11.81 -11.62
N ILE A 242 -15.14 -11.24 -10.97
CA ILE A 242 -15.22 -10.63 -9.66
C ILE A 242 -15.18 -9.11 -9.83
N ASN A 243 -16.10 -8.41 -9.20
CA ASN A 243 -16.19 -6.96 -9.26
C ASN A 243 -15.56 -6.33 -8.02
N LEU A 244 -15.00 -5.13 -8.20
CA LEU A 244 -14.58 -4.34 -7.07
C LEU A 244 -15.80 -3.68 -6.40
N ILE A 245 -15.92 -3.84 -5.10
CA ILE A 245 -16.83 -3.03 -4.28
C ILE A 245 -16.13 -1.71 -3.95
N ALA A 246 -16.83 -0.61 -4.23
CA ALA A 246 -16.39 0.72 -3.86
C ALA A 246 -17.45 1.40 -2.99
N GLN A 247 -17.03 1.84 -1.81
CA GLN A 247 -17.86 2.65 -0.93
C GLN A 247 -17.85 4.10 -1.38
N ALA A 248 -18.92 4.86 -1.07
CA ALA A 248 -18.91 6.32 -1.19
C ALA A 248 -17.75 6.92 -0.36
N VAL A 249 -17.25 8.07 -0.81
CA VAL A 249 -16.17 8.78 -0.11
C VAL A 249 -16.75 9.62 1.01
N ASP A 250 -17.52 9.00 1.90
CA ASP A 250 -17.76 9.64 3.18
C ASP A 250 -16.47 9.51 3.99
N PRO A 251 -15.95 10.62 4.54
CA PRO A 251 -14.76 10.54 5.34
C PRO A 251 -15.07 9.62 6.52
N PRO A 252 -14.34 8.52 6.64
CA PRO A 252 -14.61 7.58 7.71
C PRO A 252 -13.97 8.08 9.00
N ILE A 253 -14.52 9.17 9.55
CA ILE A 253 -14.03 9.72 10.80
C ILE A 253 -14.17 8.75 11.95
N GLU A 254 -15.23 7.98 11.86
CA GLU A 254 -15.49 6.89 12.79
C GLU A 254 -14.34 5.90 12.80
N TYR A 255 -13.52 5.91 11.76
CA TYR A 255 -12.38 5.03 11.55
C TYR A 255 -11.04 5.65 11.92
N THR A 256 -11.02 6.93 12.33
CA THR A 256 -9.78 7.58 12.72
C THR A 256 -9.60 7.46 14.22
N GLN A 257 -8.59 6.73 14.60
CA GLN A 257 -8.08 6.72 15.95
C GLN A 257 -7.13 7.90 16.12
N VAL A 258 -7.13 8.51 17.29
CA VAL A 258 -6.10 9.45 17.66
C VAL A 258 -4.82 8.65 17.91
N SER A 259 -3.94 8.64 16.94
CA SER A 259 -2.64 7.99 17.07
C SER A 259 -1.70 8.83 17.91
N LEU A 260 -1.01 8.17 18.84
CA LEU A 260 0.11 8.74 19.57
C LEU A 260 1.41 8.45 18.83
N PHE A 261 1.64 9.08 17.68
CA PHE A 261 2.96 9.05 17.07
C PHE A 261 4.01 9.63 18.04
N SER A 262 5.24 9.15 17.93
CA SER A 262 6.38 9.63 18.72
C SER A 262 6.56 11.16 18.72
N ASN A 263 6.02 11.85 17.71
CA ASN A 263 6.10 13.29 17.51
C ASN A 263 4.74 14.00 17.58
N GLY A 264 3.65 13.34 17.99
CA GLY A 264 2.34 13.97 18.10
C GLY A 264 1.17 13.06 17.75
N GLN A 265 -0.03 13.63 17.85
CA GLN A 265 -1.29 12.94 17.56
C GLN A 265 -1.69 13.24 16.11
N THR A 266 -1.85 12.19 15.31
CA THR A 266 -2.16 12.32 13.87
C THR A 266 -3.56 11.84 13.54
N ALA A 267 -4.29 12.61 12.73
CA ALA A 267 -5.56 12.22 12.14
C ALA A 267 -5.52 12.34 10.61
N VAL A 268 -6.37 11.59 9.94
CA VAL A 268 -6.42 11.52 8.47
C VAL A 268 -7.78 11.98 7.97
N ILE A 269 -7.80 12.88 7.00
CA ILE A 269 -8.99 13.18 6.20
C ILE A 269 -8.80 12.71 4.76
N VAL A 270 -9.86 12.21 4.14
CA VAL A 270 -9.83 11.62 2.79
C VAL A 270 -10.77 12.40 1.88
N PRO A 271 -10.30 13.46 1.21
CA PRO A 271 -11.16 14.29 0.34
C PRO A 271 -11.55 13.58 -0.96
N SER A 272 -10.75 12.63 -1.43
CA SER A 272 -11.05 11.86 -2.64
C SER A 272 -10.43 10.48 -2.63
N ARG A 273 -11.02 9.55 -3.39
CA ARG A 273 -10.50 8.22 -3.68
C ARG A 273 -10.41 8.00 -5.17
N GLY A 274 -9.47 7.14 -5.61
CA GLY A 274 -9.14 6.96 -7.01
C GLY A 274 -8.36 8.16 -7.56
N CYS A 275 -8.19 8.23 -8.88
CA CYS A 275 -7.44 9.28 -9.56
C CYS A 275 -8.12 9.64 -10.88
N LYS A 276 -8.08 10.92 -11.28
CA LYS A 276 -8.58 11.40 -12.59
C LYS A 276 -7.65 11.04 -13.75
N ASN A 277 -6.39 10.70 -13.45
CA ASN A 277 -5.41 10.30 -14.45
C ASN A 277 -5.58 8.82 -14.84
N ASN A 278 -5.19 8.50 -16.05
CA ASN A 278 -5.28 7.15 -16.62
C ASN A 278 -3.88 6.56 -16.91
N CYS A 279 -2.99 6.63 -15.90
CA CYS A 279 -1.61 6.16 -16.04
C CYS A 279 -1.56 4.65 -16.13
N GLY A 280 -0.90 4.12 -17.18
CA GLY A 280 -0.87 2.69 -17.48
C GLY A 280 -0.23 1.80 -16.41
N TYR A 281 0.66 2.34 -15.59
CA TYR A 281 1.36 1.64 -14.50
C TYR A 281 0.64 1.72 -13.14
N CYS A 282 -0.47 2.46 -13.02
CA CYS A 282 -1.05 2.79 -11.73
C CYS A 282 -2.34 2.01 -11.44
N LEU A 283 -2.39 1.33 -10.30
CA LEU A 283 -3.56 0.57 -9.84
C LEU A 283 -4.81 1.45 -9.60
N LEU A 284 -4.63 2.75 -9.34
CA LEU A 284 -5.75 3.65 -9.07
C LEU A 284 -6.59 3.95 -10.32
N THR A 285 -6.06 3.69 -11.50
CA THR A 285 -6.76 3.89 -12.79
C THR A 285 -8.07 3.11 -12.87
N GLY A 286 -8.11 1.87 -12.34
CA GLY A 286 -9.29 1.00 -12.38
C GLY A 286 -10.33 1.26 -11.28
N GLN A 287 -10.02 2.10 -10.27
CA GLN A 287 -10.85 2.22 -9.06
C GLN A 287 -11.96 3.28 -9.14
N GLY A 288 -12.03 4.06 -10.23
CA GLY A 288 -12.94 5.18 -10.37
C GLY A 288 -12.63 6.34 -9.41
N TYR A 289 -12.86 7.56 -9.89
CA TYR A 289 -12.61 8.76 -9.07
C TYR A 289 -13.89 9.19 -8.34
N ARG A 290 -13.78 9.43 -7.03
CA ARG A 290 -14.88 9.85 -6.15
C ARG A 290 -14.39 10.95 -5.21
N GLU A 291 -15.26 11.87 -4.85
CA GLU A 291 -14.97 13.01 -3.95
C GLU A 291 -15.93 13.05 -2.78
N ALA A 292 -15.44 13.47 -1.62
CA ALA A 292 -16.25 13.84 -0.47
C ALA A 292 -16.64 15.33 -0.55
N ASP A 293 -17.74 15.72 0.09
CA ASP A 293 -18.06 17.12 0.29
C ASP A 293 -17.11 17.75 1.32
N VAL A 294 -16.74 19.01 1.10
CA VAL A 294 -15.78 19.71 1.98
C VAL A 294 -16.32 19.97 3.38
N LYS A 295 -17.63 20.18 3.52
CA LYS A 295 -18.25 20.54 4.80
C LYS A 295 -18.07 19.44 5.87
N PRO A 296 -18.42 18.18 5.65
CA PRO A 296 -18.15 17.10 6.60
C PRO A 296 -16.67 16.96 6.95
N LEU A 297 -15.77 17.12 5.97
CA LEU A 297 -14.33 17.08 6.23
C LEU A 297 -13.89 18.14 7.24
N LEU A 298 -14.44 19.36 7.11
CA LEU A 298 -14.12 20.48 8.01
C LEU A 298 -14.76 20.33 9.39
N GLU A 299 -15.92 19.74 9.50
CA GLU A 299 -16.55 19.38 10.78
C GLU A 299 -15.69 18.38 11.56
N TYR A 300 -15.00 17.54 10.83
CA TYR A 300 -14.08 16.58 11.38
C TYR A 300 -12.78 17.20 11.87
N VAL A 301 -12.27 18.13 11.12
CA VAL A 301 -11.11 18.90 11.55
C VAL A 301 -11.40 19.63 12.87
N ASP A 302 -12.61 20.16 13.06
CA ASP A 302 -12.99 20.77 14.34
C ASP A 302 -12.89 19.78 15.50
N LYS A 303 -13.46 18.59 15.33
CA LYS A 303 -13.37 17.52 16.33
C LYS A 303 -11.94 17.07 16.58
N TYR A 304 -11.09 17.04 15.55
CA TYR A 304 -9.67 16.73 15.69
C TYR A 304 -8.97 17.75 16.58
N ILE A 305 -9.23 19.03 16.35
CA ILE A 305 -8.66 20.11 17.14
C ILE A 305 -9.17 20.05 18.59
N GLU A 306 -10.46 19.81 18.81
CA GLU A 306 -11.04 19.63 20.15
C GLU A 306 -10.42 18.46 20.91
N CYS A 307 -10.04 17.38 20.22
CA CYS A 307 -9.33 16.24 20.80
C CYS A 307 -7.83 16.48 21.03
N GLY A 308 -7.31 17.64 20.63
CA GLY A 308 -5.89 17.99 20.81
C GLY A 308 -4.95 17.39 19.76
N ILE A 309 -5.47 17.06 18.56
CA ILE A 309 -4.65 16.55 17.45
C ILE A 309 -3.78 17.66 16.89
N ASN A 310 -2.49 17.38 16.80
CA ASN A 310 -1.49 18.32 16.31
C ASN A 310 -0.91 17.98 14.93
N SER A 311 -1.45 16.94 14.26
CA SER A 311 -1.04 16.55 12.91
C SER A 311 -2.26 16.07 12.10
N ILE A 312 -2.47 16.66 10.91
CA ILE A 312 -3.56 16.30 10.00
C ILE A 312 -2.97 15.88 8.66
N VAL A 313 -3.30 14.68 8.23
CA VAL A 313 -2.94 14.15 6.90
C VAL A 313 -4.14 14.26 5.98
N VAL A 314 -4.00 14.99 4.89
CA VAL A 314 -4.96 15.04 3.78
C VAL A 314 -4.59 13.93 2.81
N ASN A 315 -5.22 12.77 2.94
CA ASN A 315 -4.89 11.57 2.17
C ASN A 315 -5.71 11.47 0.89
N ALA A 316 -5.08 11.72 -0.25
CA ALA A 316 -5.65 11.56 -1.57
C ALA A 316 -4.59 11.08 -2.55
N ALA A 317 -4.99 10.36 -3.60
CA ALA A 317 -4.09 9.95 -4.69
C ALA A 317 -3.44 11.16 -5.39
N SER A 318 -4.18 12.25 -5.48
CA SER A 318 -3.71 13.57 -5.88
C SER A 318 -4.57 14.63 -5.19
N SER A 319 -4.01 15.26 -4.16
CA SER A 319 -4.75 16.25 -3.36
C SER A 319 -5.20 17.45 -4.20
N THR A 320 -4.39 17.88 -5.16
CA THR A 320 -4.71 19.02 -6.02
C THR A 320 -5.82 18.75 -7.03
N GLN A 321 -6.19 17.49 -7.29
CA GLN A 321 -7.30 17.14 -8.19
C GLN A 321 -8.68 17.23 -7.52
N TYR A 322 -8.72 17.39 -6.19
CA TYR A 322 -9.98 17.54 -5.47
C TYR A 322 -10.62 18.88 -5.84
N LYS A 323 -11.90 18.85 -6.28
CA LYS A 323 -12.58 20.05 -6.82
C LYS A 323 -12.64 21.23 -5.84
N GLU A 324 -12.76 20.94 -4.54
CA GLU A 324 -12.86 21.93 -3.48
C GLU A 324 -11.54 22.13 -2.70
N ILE A 325 -10.39 21.75 -3.30
CA ILE A 325 -9.09 21.86 -2.63
C ILE A 325 -8.77 23.28 -2.17
N SER A 326 -9.11 24.30 -2.98
CA SER A 326 -8.89 25.70 -2.65
C SER A 326 -9.65 26.10 -1.37
N ILE A 327 -10.91 25.69 -1.27
CA ILE A 327 -11.77 25.95 -0.10
C ILE A 327 -11.25 25.17 1.12
N LEU A 328 -10.89 23.89 0.93
CA LEU A 328 -10.36 23.05 1.99
C LEU A 328 -9.09 23.66 2.61
N LEU A 329 -8.14 24.08 1.78
CA LEU A 329 -6.88 24.67 2.26
C LEU A 329 -7.11 25.99 3.04
N ASP A 330 -7.99 26.89 2.54
CA ASP A 330 -8.31 28.14 3.23
C ASP A 330 -8.97 27.88 4.58
N LYS A 331 -9.96 26.99 4.62
CA LYS A 331 -10.67 26.68 5.85
C LYS A 331 -9.80 25.91 6.86
N LEU A 332 -8.91 25.05 6.42
CA LEU A 332 -7.90 24.43 7.27
C LEU A 332 -6.99 25.51 7.89
N ALA A 333 -6.51 26.46 7.09
CA ALA A 333 -5.68 27.54 7.59
C ALA A 333 -6.40 28.39 8.65
N GLU A 334 -7.65 28.81 8.38
CA GLU A 334 -8.47 29.56 9.33
C GLU A 334 -8.68 28.84 10.67
N LYS A 335 -8.88 27.50 10.63
CA LYS A 335 -9.08 26.68 11.82
C LYS A 335 -7.78 26.51 12.62
N ILE A 336 -6.68 26.24 11.93
CA ILE A 336 -5.37 26.02 12.54
C ILE A 336 -4.83 27.32 13.16
N GLU A 337 -5.02 28.46 12.51
CA GLU A 337 -4.62 29.78 13.05
C GLU A 337 -5.38 30.14 14.32
N LYS A 338 -6.60 29.60 14.52
CA LYS A 338 -7.41 29.79 15.73
C LYS A 338 -7.12 28.77 16.82
N ALA A 339 -6.42 27.70 16.51
CA ALA A 339 -6.12 26.64 17.48
C ALA A 339 -5.15 27.15 18.57
N SER A 340 -5.34 26.68 19.79
CA SER A 340 -4.51 27.05 20.94
C SER A 340 -3.13 26.37 20.97
N PHE A 341 -2.83 25.51 20.02
CA PHE A 341 -1.59 24.77 19.90
C PHE A 341 -1.20 24.61 18.42
N PRO A 342 0.09 24.36 18.10
CA PRO A 342 0.56 24.18 16.74
C PRO A 342 -0.03 22.91 16.10
N ILE A 343 -0.53 23.02 14.89
CA ILE A 343 -1.03 21.89 14.11
C ILE A 343 -0.27 21.82 12.77
N GLN A 344 0.28 20.66 12.49
CA GLN A 344 0.96 20.38 11.23
C GLN A 344 0.00 19.72 10.22
N VAL A 345 0.05 20.16 8.96
CA VAL A 345 -0.72 19.57 7.87
C VAL A 345 0.21 18.91 6.87
N TYR A 346 -0.13 17.70 6.46
CA TYR A 346 0.54 16.98 5.38
C TYR A 346 -0.44 16.76 4.24
N LEU A 347 -0.02 17.09 3.03
CA LEU A 347 -0.79 16.79 1.83
C LEU A 347 -0.32 15.48 1.20
N GLY A 348 -1.24 14.72 0.61
CA GLY A 348 -0.93 13.62 -0.28
C GLY A 348 -0.22 14.10 -1.55
N SER A 349 -0.15 13.24 -2.56
CA SER A 349 0.49 13.58 -3.84
C SER A 349 -0.11 14.84 -4.48
N LEU A 350 0.75 15.58 -5.18
CA LEU A 350 0.39 16.79 -5.91
C LEU A 350 0.55 16.56 -7.42
N CYS A 351 -0.42 17.03 -8.21
CA CYS A 351 -0.35 16.96 -9.67
C CYS A 351 0.26 18.25 -10.23
N PHE A 352 1.24 18.15 -11.11
CA PHE A 352 1.92 19.31 -11.71
C PHE A 352 0.96 20.29 -12.38
N ASP A 353 -0.01 19.77 -13.15
CA ASP A 353 -0.92 20.60 -13.93
C ASP A 353 -1.92 21.40 -13.07
N GLU A 354 -2.12 20.97 -11.84
CA GLU A 354 -3.05 21.57 -10.86
C GLU A 354 -2.33 22.54 -9.88
N LEU A 355 -1.00 22.66 -9.96
CA LEU A 355 -0.23 23.57 -9.11
C LEU A 355 -0.30 25.01 -9.65
N THR A 356 -1.35 25.72 -9.25
CA THR A 356 -1.50 27.16 -9.53
C THR A 356 -0.76 28.00 -8.48
N ASP A 357 -0.45 29.25 -8.81
CA ASP A 357 0.13 30.20 -7.85
C ASP A 357 -0.78 30.40 -6.62
N GLU A 358 -2.11 30.34 -6.81
CA GLU A 358 -3.09 30.41 -5.73
C GLU A 358 -2.98 29.21 -4.78
N ILE A 359 -3.01 28.00 -5.32
CA ILE A 359 -2.90 26.77 -4.51
C ILE A 359 -1.57 26.72 -3.75
N LEU A 360 -0.48 27.10 -4.41
CA LEU A 360 0.83 27.13 -3.77
C LEU A 360 0.91 28.14 -2.61
N LYS A 361 0.30 29.32 -2.73
CA LYS A 361 0.22 30.29 -1.64
C LYS A 361 -0.56 29.72 -0.45
N LYS A 362 -1.65 28.98 -0.68
CA LYS A 362 -2.44 28.34 0.38
C LYS A 362 -1.66 27.19 1.06
N ILE A 363 -0.93 26.40 0.27
CA ILE A 363 -0.01 25.38 0.79
C ILE A 363 1.07 26.02 1.68
N ASP A 364 1.64 27.13 1.24
CA ASP A 364 2.64 27.86 2.02
C ASP A 364 2.08 28.48 3.31
N ARG A 365 0.89 29.07 3.26
CA ARG A 365 0.18 29.56 4.45
C ARG A 365 0.00 28.47 5.51
N LEU A 366 -0.36 27.26 5.09
CA LEU A 366 -0.51 26.08 5.95
C LEU A 366 0.83 25.44 6.32
N LYS A 367 1.94 25.79 5.65
CA LYS A 367 3.20 25.06 5.67
C LYS A 367 3.01 23.55 5.38
N ALA A 368 2.00 23.24 4.56
CA ALA A 368 1.56 21.90 4.25
C ALA A 368 2.30 21.38 3.00
N PHE A 369 3.45 20.74 3.20
CA PHE A 369 4.22 20.14 2.12
C PHE A 369 3.98 18.63 2.07
N ASN A 370 4.08 18.05 0.88
CA ASN A 370 3.74 16.64 0.64
C ASN A 370 4.90 15.67 0.86
N HIS A 371 5.92 16.08 1.61
CA HIS A 371 7.01 15.19 2.01
C HIS A 371 6.84 14.73 3.45
N THR A 372 6.79 13.41 3.65
CA THR A 372 6.59 12.77 4.96
C THR A 372 7.79 12.97 5.90
N TYR A 373 8.95 13.31 5.35
CA TYR A 373 10.18 13.57 6.10
C TYR A 373 10.61 15.03 5.89
N SER A 374 10.10 15.91 6.73
CA SER A 374 10.66 17.24 6.85
C SER A 374 12.09 17.09 7.37
N LEU A 375 13.06 17.32 6.51
CA LEU A 375 14.46 17.32 6.91
C LEU A 375 14.70 18.52 7.85
N TYR A 376 14.80 18.25 9.13
CA TYR A 376 15.34 19.21 10.08
C TYR A 376 16.86 19.30 9.89
N THR A 377 17.32 20.30 9.18
CA THR A 377 18.74 20.58 9.08
C THR A 377 19.03 21.79 9.98
N ASN A 378 19.89 21.62 10.96
CA ASN A 378 20.26 22.68 11.93
C ASN A 378 19.07 23.33 12.66
N GLY A 379 18.05 22.54 13.03
CA GLY A 379 16.88 23.02 13.78
C GLY A 379 15.87 23.85 12.98
N LYS A 380 16.04 23.95 11.66
CA LYS A 380 15.10 24.61 10.74
C LYS A 380 14.37 23.60 9.87
N LEU A 381 13.04 23.72 9.81
CA LEU A 381 12.20 22.97 8.89
C LEU A 381 12.52 23.39 7.46
N GLN A 382 13.04 22.47 6.64
CA GLN A 382 13.24 22.71 5.23
C GLN A 382 11.97 22.37 4.45
N LYS A 383 11.55 23.27 3.58
CA LYS A 383 10.44 23.03 2.65
C LYS A 383 10.90 22.05 1.58
N VAL A 384 10.32 20.86 1.55
CA VAL A 384 10.58 19.84 0.52
C VAL A 384 9.28 19.54 -0.20
N MET A 385 9.29 19.51 -1.53
CA MET A 385 8.14 19.13 -2.34
C MET A 385 8.44 17.83 -3.10
N ALA A 386 7.59 16.83 -2.94
CA ALA A 386 7.67 15.57 -3.67
C ALA A 386 6.75 15.63 -4.91
N LEU A 387 7.30 15.33 -6.06
CA LEU A 387 6.63 15.37 -7.34
C LEU A 387 6.97 14.10 -8.15
N ALA A 388 6.04 13.67 -8.99
CA ALA A 388 6.18 12.44 -9.78
C ALA A 388 6.16 12.74 -11.28
N PRO A 389 7.29 13.20 -11.87
CA PRO A 389 7.42 13.32 -13.32
C PRO A 389 7.39 11.96 -14.01
N GLU A 390 7.70 10.89 -13.31
CA GLU A 390 7.80 9.49 -13.72
C GLU A 390 8.94 9.23 -14.70
N HIS A 391 9.10 10.03 -15.74
CA HIS A 391 10.14 9.90 -16.76
C HIS A 391 10.46 11.23 -17.42
N GLY A 392 11.66 11.39 -17.99
CA GLY A 392 12.04 12.59 -18.76
C GLY A 392 11.61 12.53 -20.21
N SER A 393 11.42 11.35 -20.79
CA SER A 393 10.99 11.17 -22.17
C SER A 393 9.49 11.39 -22.33
N LEU A 394 9.13 12.34 -23.19
CA LEU A 394 7.73 12.63 -23.50
C LEU A 394 7.03 11.49 -24.23
N ASP A 395 7.77 10.73 -25.02
CA ASP A 395 7.22 9.62 -25.80
C ASP A 395 6.90 8.44 -24.91
N ILE A 396 7.75 8.14 -23.91
CA ILE A 396 7.43 7.17 -22.85
C ILE A 396 6.20 7.64 -22.07
N LEU A 397 6.15 8.88 -21.63
CA LEU A 397 5.01 9.40 -20.86
C LEU A 397 3.70 9.34 -21.64
N ARG A 398 3.70 9.69 -22.93
CA ARG A 398 2.53 9.59 -23.81
C ARG A 398 2.09 8.14 -24.01
N GLY A 399 3.07 7.25 -24.24
CA GLY A 399 2.82 5.81 -24.35
C GLY A 399 2.14 5.24 -23.09
N LEU A 400 2.46 5.77 -21.91
CA LEU A 400 1.87 5.39 -20.62
C LEU A 400 0.57 6.13 -20.29
N GLY A 401 0.02 6.95 -21.20
CA GLY A 401 -1.19 7.72 -20.97
C GLY A 401 -1.03 8.96 -20.07
N ARG A 402 0.23 9.38 -19.81
CA ARG A 402 0.53 10.61 -19.06
C ARG A 402 0.54 11.82 -20.00
N LYS A 403 -0.14 12.89 -19.60
CA LYS A 403 -0.22 14.15 -20.38
C LYS A 403 0.81 15.19 -19.96
N LEU A 404 1.80 14.82 -19.17
CA LEU A 404 2.87 15.72 -18.72
C LEU A 404 3.84 16.03 -19.85
N ASN A 405 4.45 17.22 -19.77
CA ASN A 405 5.60 17.60 -20.58
C ASN A 405 6.63 18.34 -19.70
N SER A 406 7.87 18.44 -20.19
CA SER A 406 8.97 19.07 -19.45
C SER A 406 8.69 20.52 -19.08
N TRP A 407 7.95 21.26 -19.94
CA TRP A 407 7.59 22.66 -19.67
C TRP A 407 6.67 22.77 -18.44
N ASN A 408 5.62 21.94 -18.35
CA ASN A 408 4.71 21.92 -17.20
C ASN A 408 5.46 21.62 -15.90
N ILE A 409 6.38 20.65 -15.96
CA ILE A 409 7.21 20.27 -14.81
C ILE A 409 8.08 21.44 -14.37
N LEU A 410 8.87 22.03 -15.28
CA LEU A 410 9.78 23.13 -14.97
C LEU A 410 9.04 24.40 -14.54
N ASN A 411 7.87 24.69 -15.12
CA ASN A 411 7.02 25.79 -14.70
C ASN A 411 6.48 25.60 -13.26
N SER A 412 6.14 24.38 -12.89
CA SER A 412 5.70 24.07 -11.52
C SER A 412 6.84 24.26 -10.50
N ILE A 413 8.08 23.92 -10.89
CA ILE A 413 9.28 24.23 -10.09
C ILE A 413 9.43 25.73 -9.88
N ASP A 414 9.31 26.53 -10.97
CA ASP A 414 9.41 28.00 -10.88
C ASP A 414 8.33 28.59 -9.97
N LYS A 415 7.10 28.09 -10.04
CA LYS A 415 6.02 28.51 -9.14
C LYS A 415 6.33 28.15 -7.69
N ALA A 416 6.82 26.94 -7.42
CA ALA A 416 7.17 26.47 -6.08
C ALA A 416 8.33 27.31 -5.47
N LYS A 417 9.30 27.75 -6.27
CA LYS A 417 10.37 28.67 -5.87
C LYS A 417 9.83 29.99 -5.33
N LYS A 418 8.73 30.54 -5.88
CA LYS A 418 8.13 31.81 -5.44
C LYS A 418 7.66 31.74 -3.98
N ILE A 419 7.35 30.55 -3.48
CA ILE A 419 6.96 30.30 -2.09
C ILE A 419 8.11 29.75 -1.23
N GLY A 420 9.35 29.82 -1.75
CA GLY A 420 10.57 29.41 -1.03
C GLY A 420 10.77 27.89 -0.95
N VAL A 421 10.23 27.11 -1.87
CA VAL A 421 10.54 25.69 -2.01
C VAL A 421 11.72 25.54 -2.97
N TYR A 422 12.85 25.05 -2.46
CA TYR A 422 14.07 24.83 -3.22
C TYR A 422 14.54 23.37 -3.17
N ASN A 423 13.93 22.54 -2.33
CA ASN A 423 14.25 21.12 -2.24
C ASN A 423 13.13 20.29 -2.84
N PHE A 424 13.50 19.35 -3.72
CA PHE A 424 12.56 18.51 -4.44
C PHE A 424 12.92 17.03 -4.31
N THR A 425 11.90 16.19 -4.17
CA THR A 425 12.01 14.74 -4.36
C THR A 425 11.27 14.39 -5.64
N LEU A 426 11.95 13.79 -6.59
CA LEU A 426 11.39 13.38 -7.88
C LEU A 426 11.22 11.87 -7.89
N TYR A 427 10.00 11.38 -8.11
CA TYR A 427 9.72 9.97 -8.33
C TYR A 427 9.84 9.67 -9.83
N LEU A 428 10.68 8.70 -10.16
CA LEU A 428 11.02 8.30 -11.52
C LEU A 428 10.94 6.80 -11.66
N ILE A 429 10.53 6.33 -12.84
CA ILE A 429 10.45 4.93 -13.20
C ILE A 429 11.29 4.70 -14.45
N VAL A 430 12.06 3.62 -14.49
CA VAL A 430 12.89 3.20 -15.63
C VAL A 430 12.62 1.75 -16.02
N GLY A 431 13.05 1.34 -17.21
CA GLY A 431 12.90 -0.02 -17.70
C GLY A 431 11.55 -0.31 -18.34
N PHE A 432 10.84 0.70 -18.82
CA PHE A 432 9.63 0.51 -19.60
C PHE A 432 9.90 -0.21 -20.93
N LEU A 433 8.91 -0.93 -21.42
CA LEU A 433 8.95 -1.52 -22.76
C LEU A 433 9.33 -0.43 -23.78
N SER A 434 10.30 -0.70 -24.64
CA SER A 434 10.87 0.23 -25.63
C SER A 434 11.65 1.43 -25.09
N GLU A 435 11.98 1.47 -23.82
CA GLU A 435 12.85 2.52 -23.27
C GLU A 435 14.29 2.35 -23.76
N THR A 436 14.88 3.42 -24.26
CA THR A 436 16.24 3.47 -24.78
C THR A 436 17.18 4.29 -23.90
N ALA A 437 18.49 4.22 -24.15
CA ALA A 437 19.47 5.10 -23.49
C ALA A 437 19.17 6.58 -23.74
N LYS A 438 18.63 6.94 -24.91
CA LYS A 438 18.21 8.31 -25.26
C LYS A 438 17.05 8.78 -24.36
N ASP A 439 16.11 7.91 -24.03
CA ASP A 439 15.01 8.24 -23.12
C ASP A 439 15.51 8.49 -21.69
N ARG A 440 16.47 7.69 -21.21
CA ARG A 440 17.12 7.89 -19.90
C ARG A 440 17.98 9.15 -19.87
N GLU A 441 18.59 9.49 -20.99
CA GLU A 441 19.32 10.74 -21.17
C GLU A 441 18.39 11.96 -21.03
N GLN A 442 17.14 11.89 -21.55
CA GLN A 442 16.14 12.94 -21.33
C GLN A 442 15.72 13.01 -19.85
N THR A 443 15.73 11.89 -19.12
CA THR A 443 15.49 11.89 -17.67
C THR A 443 16.62 12.59 -16.92
N ALA A 444 17.88 12.34 -17.30
CA ALA A 444 19.03 13.04 -16.76
C ALA A 444 18.98 14.55 -17.08
N ALA A 445 18.57 14.91 -18.30
CA ALA A 445 18.40 16.30 -18.71
C ALA A 445 17.33 17.04 -17.89
N LEU A 446 16.18 16.40 -17.64
CA LEU A 446 15.13 16.96 -16.79
C LEU A 446 15.62 17.16 -15.34
N ALA A 447 16.28 16.17 -14.76
CA ALA A 447 16.85 16.27 -13.42
C ALA A 447 17.87 17.40 -13.30
N SER A 448 18.75 17.54 -14.30
CA SER A 448 19.74 18.62 -14.38
C SER A 448 19.09 19.99 -14.50
N ALA A 449 18.07 20.15 -15.36
CA ALA A 449 17.34 21.40 -15.51
C ALA A 449 16.62 21.83 -14.22
N ILE A 450 16.09 20.88 -13.44
CA ILE A 450 15.50 21.18 -12.13
C ILE A 450 16.60 21.58 -11.14
N ALA A 451 17.74 20.88 -11.12
CA ALA A 451 18.88 21.23 -10.31
C ALA A 451 19.40 22.66 -10.60
N ASP A 452 19.48 23.04 -11.88
CA ASP A 452 19.87 24.39 -12.30
C ASP A 452 18.93 25.46 -11.74
N LYS A 453 17.61 25.20 -11.80
CA LYS A 453 16.61 26.15 -11.30
C LYS A 453 16.72 26.45 -9.80
N VAL A 454 17.24 25.54 -9.00
CA VAL A 454 17.31 25.69 -7.54
C VAL A 454 18.71 25.92 -7.00
N TYR A 455 19.72 25.94 -7.88
CA TYR A 455 21.13 26.03 -7.51
C TYR A 455 21.48 27.29 -6.70
N GLU A 456 21.05 28.45 -7.15
CA GLU A 456 21.34 29.74 -6.48
C GLU A 456 20.82 29.82 -5.05
N ASN A 457 19.83 28.98 -4.71
CA ASN A 457 19.23 28.90 -3.39
C ASN A 457 19.76 27.71 -2.57
N ASN A 458 20.87 27.10 -2.97
CA ASN A 458 21.43 25.88 -2.38
C ASN A 458 20.42 24.72 -2.30
N GLY A 459 19.51 24.65 -3.28
CA GLY A 459 18.45 23.65 -3.35
C GLY A 459 19.01 22.26 -3.60
N LYS A 460 18.33 21.23 -3.04
CA LYS A 460 18.67 19.81 -3.20
C LYS A 460 17.60 19.09 -4.01
N VAL A 461 18.03 18.15 -4.83
CA VAL A 461 17.14 17.30 -5.63
C VAL A 461 17.43 15.84 -5.35
N THR A 462 16.45 15.15 -4.78
CA THR A 462 16.50 13.71 -4.55
C THR A 462 15.77 12.99 -5.68
N LEU A 463 16.46 12.13 -6.40
CA LEU A 463 15.89 11.29 -7.45
C LEU A 463 15.56 9.93 -6.83
N LYS A 464 14.28 9.62 -6.65
CA LYS A 464 13.81 8.29 -6.29
C LYS A 464 13.50 7.53 -7.58
N ILE A 465 14.46 6.74 -8.02
CA ILE A 465 14.38 6.01 -9.29
C ILE A 465 14.11 4.55 -8.98
N ASN A 466 12.97 4.03 -9.47
CA ASN A 466 12.60 2.63 -9.35
C ASN A 466 12.46 2.01 -10.74
N PRO A 467 12.70 0.70 -10.90
CA PRO A 467 12.35 0.04 -12.15
C PRO A 467 10.85 -0.14 -12.25
N ILE A 468 10.36 -0.34 -13.48
CA ILE A 468 8.98 -0.78 -13.65
C ILE A 468 8.78 -2.15 -13.00
N ILE A 469 7.79 -2.26 -12.14
CA ILE A 469 7.25 -3.52 -11.63
C ILE A 469 5.89 -3.71 -12.31
N PRO A 470 5.76 -4.69 -13.21
CA PRO A 470 4.51 -4.94 -13.92
C PRO A 470 3.44 -5.45 -12.97
N THR A 471 2.71 -4.54 -12.35
CA THR A 471 1.75 -4.84 -11.30
C THR A 471 0.43 -5.38 -11.87
N PRO A 472 -0.11 -6.49 -11.34
CA PRO A 472 -1.44 -7.00 -11.68
C PRO A 472 -2.52 -5.94 -11.63
N GLY A 473 -3.45 -5.96 -12.59
CA GLY A 473 -4.54 -4.97 -12.66
C GLY A 473 -4.17 -3.60 -13.22
N THR A 474 -2.94 -3.44 -13.74
CA THR A 474 -2.51 -2.23 -14.48
C THR A 474 -2.37 -2.50 -15.96
N ALA A 475 -2.38 -1.47 -16.81
CA ALA A 475 -2.15 -1.65 -18.24
C ALA A 475 -0.71 -2.08 -18.57
N CYS A 476 0.20 -1.98 -17.63
CA CYS A 476 1.58 -2.45 -17.75
C CYS A 476 1.79 -3.89 -17.24
N GLN A 477 0.74 -4.57 -16.76
CA GLN A 477 0.84 -5.88 -16.10
C GLN A 477 1.52 -6.98 -16.94
N ARG A 478 1.52 -6.85 -18.27
CA ARG A 478 2.14 -7.81 -19.19
C ARG A 478 3.55 -7.42 -19.66
N MET A 479 4.07 -6.28 -19.23
CA MET A 479 5.43 -5.89 -19.57
C MET A 479 6.44 -6.82 -18.88
N GLY A 480 7.62 -6.97 -19.46
CA GLY A 480 8.78 -7.51 -18.76
C GLY A 480 9.34 -6.48 -17.78
N MET A 481 10.08 -6.94 -16.80
CA MET A 481 10.86 -6.10 -15.92
C MET A 481 12.34 -6.13 -16.33
N PRO A 482 13.12 -5.07 -16.10
CA PRO A 482 14.55 -5.11 -16.34
C PRO A 482 15.23 -6.08 -15.37
N SER A 483 16.35 -6.70 -15.80
CA SER A 483 17.22 -7.43 -14.88
C SER A 483 17.83 -6.48 -13.83
N VAL A 484 18.36 -7.02 -12.73
CA VAL A 484 19.07 -6.21 -11.73
C VAL A 484 20.30 -5.52 -12.34
N GLU A 485 20.99 -6.20 -13.26
CA GLU A 485 22.13 -5.62 -14.00
C GLU A 485 21.71 -4.46 -14.89
N ASP A 486 20.65 -4.63 -15.69
CA ASP A 486 20.11 -3.56 -16.52
C ASP A 486 19.65 -2.37 -15.69
N TYR A 487 18.95 -2.63 -14.59
CA TYR A 487 18.53 -1.58 -13.69
C TYR A 487 19.71 -0.78 -13.12
N LYS A 488 20.76 -1.46 -12.65
CA LYS A 488 22.01 -0.81 -12.21
C LYS A 488 22.66 0.02 -13.32
N LEU A 489 22.65 -0.51 -14.55
CA LEU A 489 23.14 0.22 -15.72
C LEU A 489 22.29 1.49 -15.95
N TYR A 490 20.97 1.40 -15.90
CA TYR A 490 20.07 2.55 -16.09
C TYR A 490 20.29 3.64 -15.05
N LEU A 491 20.46 3.26 -13.78
CA LEU A 491 20.81 4.21 -12.73
C LEU A 491 22.12 4.93 -13.02
N LYS A 492 23.15 4.19 -13.47
CA LYS A 492 24.48 4.71 -13.79
C LYS A 492 24.43 5.64 -15.02
N GLU A 493 23.64 5.31 -16.03
CA GLU A 493 23.46 6.16 -17.22
C GLU A 493 22.84 7.51 -16.83
N ILE A 494 21.78 7.50 -16.00
CA ILE A 494 21.14 8.74 -15.52
C ILE A 494 22.12 9.52 -14.64
N GLU A 495 22.84 8.88 -13.74
CA GLU A 495 23.84 9.51 -12.89
C GLU A 495 24.93 10.20 -13.71
N ASN A 496 25.51 9.49 -14.66
CA ASN A 496 26.54 10.03 -15.57
C ASN A 496 26.00 11.17 -16.44
N GLY A 497 24.76 11.03 -16.94
CA GLY A 497 24.08 12.07 -17.71
C GLY A 497 23.85 13.35 -16.90
N VAL A 498 23.54 13.27 -15.61
CA VAL A 498 23.45 14.42 -14.72
C VAL A 498 24.84 15.01 -14.45
N LYS A 499 25.82 14.18 -14.08
CA LYS A 499 27.20 14.63 -13.81
C LYS A 499 27.84 15.35 -15.00
N SER A 500 27.62 14.86 -16.21
CA SER A 500 28.14 15.49 -17.43
C SER A 500 27.58 16.89 -17.70
N ARG A 501 26.36 17.18 -17.18
CA ARG A 501 25.69 18.47 -17.38
C ARG A 501 26.00 19.49 -16.28
N ILE A 502 26.01 19.07 -15.02
CA ILE A 502 26.17 20.01 -13.91
C ILE A 502 27.56 19.96 -13.25
N GLY A 503 28.39 19.00 -13.63
CA GLY A 503 29.72 18.77 -13.05
C GLY A 503 29.68 17.87 -11.80
N GLU A 504 30.78 17.14 -11.56
CA GLU A 504 30.92 16.15 -10.49
C GLU A 504 30.79 16.76 -9.09
N GLU A 505 31.40 17.93 -8.84
CA GLU A 505 31.36 18.59 -7.52
C GLU A 505 29.95 19.03 -7.17
N ARG A 506 29.31 19.72 -8.12
CA ARG A 506 27.93 20.16 -7.95
C ARG A 506 26.95 19.00 -7.81
N TYR A 507 27.17 17.90 -8.54
CA TYR A 507 26.40 16.68 -8.38
C TYR A 507 26.43 16.19 -6.94
N LYS A 508 27.61 16.04 -6.34
CA LYS A 508 27.81 15.60 -4.96
C LYS A 508 27.10 16.50 -3.93
N GLU A 509 27.08 17.79 -4.20
CA GLU A 509 26.44 18.75 -3.31
C GLU A 509 24.93 18.80 -3.42
N GLN A 510 24.39 18.62 -4.63
CA GLN A 510 23.00 18.95 -4.94
C GLN A 510 22.10 17.76 -5.17
N ILE A 511 22.63 16.66 -5.69
CA ILE A 511 21.84 15.50 -6.14
C ILE A 511 22.05 14.31 -5.19
N SER A 512 20.97 13.60 -4.92
CA SER A 512 21.03 12.26 -4.33
C SER A 512 20.12 11.31 -5.11
N ILE A 513 20.61 10.09 -5.37
CA ILE A 513 19.82 9.02 -5.97
C ILE A 513 19.46 8.02 -4.88
N VAL A 514 18.18 7.66 -4.82
CA VAL A 514 17.63 6.66 -3.90
C VAL A 514 16.88 5.64 -4.73
N SER A 515 17.15 4.36 -4.49
CA SER A 515 16.52 3.23 -5.18
C SER A 515 15.91 2.26 -4.17
N LEU A 516 15.00 1.40 -4.64
CA LEU A 516 14.50 0.29 -3.83
C LEU A 516 15.62 -0.71 -3.55
N PRO A 517 15.63 -1.36 -2.37
CA PRO A 517 16.51 -2.49 -2.11
C PRO A 517 16.29 -3.61 -3.13
N GLU A 518 17.38 -4.19 -3.64
CA GLU A 518 17.32 -5.24 -4.68
C GLU A 518 16.49 -6.44 -4.24
N GLU A 519 16.66 -6.91 -3.01
CA GLU A 519 15.88 -8.02 -2.47
C GLU A 519 14.38 -7.75 -2.54
N ARG A 520 13.94 -6.55 -2.14
CA ARG A 520 12.54 -6.18 -2.16
C ARG A 520 12.00 -6.19 -3.59
N LEU A 521 12.74 -5.56 -4.50
CA LEU A 521 12.40 -5.52 -5.92
C LEU A 521 12.18 -6.91 -6.50
N LEU A 522 13.15 -7.81 -6.30
CA LEU A 522 13.12 -9.16 -6.84
C LEU A 522 11.97 -9.98 -6.26
N VAL A 523 11.81 -9.97 -4.95
CA VAL A 523 10.79 -10.78 -4.26
C VAL A 523 9.38 -10.31 -4.61
N GLU A 524 9.10 -9.00 -4.60
CA GLU A 524 7.80 -8.44 -4.98
C GLU A 524 7.46 -8.80 -6.43
N SER A 525 8.37 -8.55 -7.36
CA SER A 525 8.12 -8.75 -8.78
C SER A 525 7.79 -10.21 -9.14
N ILE A 526 8.47 -11.16 -8.53
CA ILE A 526 8.26 -12.59 -8.77
C ILE A 526 6.94 -13.05 -8.15
N ILE A 527 6.64 -12.61 -6.92
CA ILE A 527 5.41 -12.99 -6.24
C ILE A 527 4.21 -12.41 -6.99
N ASP A 528 4.22 -11.13 -7.34
CA ASP A 528 3.07 -10.42 -7.93
C ASP A 528 2.56 -11.08 -9.22
N ARG A 529 3.44 -11.69 -10.00
CA ARG A 529 3.13 -12.24 -11.34
C ARG A 529 2.83 -13.73 -11.35
N ALA A 530 3.04 -14.41 -10.23
CA ALA A 530 2.84 -15.85 -10.10
C ALA A 530 1.36 -16.22 -9.84
N ASP A 531 1.11 -17.51 -9.70
CA ASP A 531 -0.14 -18.09 -9.24
C ASP A 531 0.07 -18.88 -7.92
N ARG A 532 -0.94 -19.62 -7.46
CA ARG A 532 -0.93 -20.34 -6.17
C ARG A 532 0.28 -21.26 -5.96
N ARG A 533 0.92 -21.73 -7.00
CA ARG A 533 2.11 -22.59 -6.92
C ARG A 533 3.33 -21.86 -6.30
N ILE A 534 3.31 -20.51 -6.24
CA ILE A 534 4.37 -19.69 -5.63
C ILE A 534 4.47 -19.87 -4.11
N SER A 535 3.46 -20.45 -3.48
CA SER A 535 3.38 -20.62 -2.02
C SER A 535 4.63 -21.26 -1.41
N LYS A 536 5.25 -22.22 -2.11
CA LYS A 536 6.51 -22.87 -1.70
C LYS A 536 7.68 -21.87 -1.63
N ILE A 537 7.76 -20.95 -2.59
CA ILE A 537 8.80 -19.90 -2.62
C ILE A 537 8.54 -18.89 -1.50
N ILE A 538 7.30 -18.47 -1.30
CA ILE A 538 6.92 -17.57 -0.19
C ILE A 538 7.35 -18.17 1.16
N LEU A 539 7.15 -19.47 1.38
CA LEU A 539 7.59 -20.14 2.61
C LEU A 539 9.13 -20.20 2.74
N LYS A 540 9.88 -20.37 1.63
CA LYS A 540 11.35 -20.25 1.64
C LYS A 540 11.79 -18.82 1.99
N VAL A 541 11.15 -17.79 1.39
CA VAL A 541 11.42 -16.37 1.73
C VAL A 541 11.17 -16.12 3.22
N LEU A 542 10.05 -16.60 3.76
CA LEU A 542 9.73 -16.50 5.19
C LEU A 542 10.80 -17.15 6.07
N ASP A 543 11.24 -18.36 5.72
CA ASP A 543 12.28 -19.09 6.47
C ASP A 543 13.61 -18.35 6.46
N TYR A 544 14.03 -17.83 5.29
CA TYR A 544 15.27 -17.06 5.17
C TYR A 544 15.24 -15.77 5.99
N ARG A 545 14.17 -14.98 5.82
CA ARG A 545 13.98 -13.74 6.58
C ARG A 545 13.88 -13.99 8.09
N SER A 546 13.22 -15.07 8.49
CA SER A 546 13.13 -15.44 9.91
C SER A 546 14.47 -15.78 10.54
N LYS A 547 15.47 -16.14 9.74
CA LYS A 547 16.85 -16.40 10.15
C LYS A 547 17.77 -15.18 9.98
N GLY A 548 17.23 -14.02 9.63
CA GLY A 548 17.97 -12.80 9.38
C GLY A 548 18.89 -12.86 8.15
N LYS A 549 18.55 -13.71 7.17
CA LYS A 549 19.28 -13.82 5.91
C LYS A 549 18.62 -12.94 4.85
N SER A 550 19.44 -12.24 4.07
CA SER A 550 19.01 -11.56 2.85
C SER A 550 18.95 -12.52 1.67
N ILE A 551 18.12 -12.21 0.70
CA ILE A 551 17.91 -13.02 -0.50
C ILE A 551 18.48 -12.24 -1.68
N ASP A 552 19.44 -12.83 -2.38
CA ASP A 552 19.97 -12.32 -3.62
C ASP A 552 19.30 -12.93 -4.86
N GLU A 553 19.59 -12.38 -6.04
CA GLU A 553 19.00 -12.83 -7.30
C GLU A 553 19.35 -14.31 -7.61
N LEU A 554 20.58 -14.73 -7.31
CA LEU A 554 21.03 -16.08 -7.62
C LEU A 554 20.27 -17.13 -6.78
N GLU A 555 20.09 -16.86 -5.50
CA GLU A 555 19.34 -17.74 -4.60
C GLU A 555 17.85 -17.81 -5.01
N LEU A 556 17.25 -16.67 -5.32
CA LEU A 556 15.86 -16.61 -5.73
C LEU A 556 15.62 -17.30 -7.08
N LYS A 557 16.53 -17.10 -8.05
CA LYS A 557 16.51 -17.76 -9.35
C LYS A 557 16.58 -19.28 -9.22
N LYS A 558 17.47 -19.77 -8.36
CA LYS A 558 17.54 -21.20 -8.04
C LYS A 558 16.22 -21.75 -7.50
N TRP A 559 15.55 -21.02 -6.60
CA TRP A 559 14.24 -21.45 -6.05
C TRP A 559 13.14 -21.45 -7.10
N VAL A 560 13.18 -20.50 -8.02
CA VAL A 560 12.25 -20.47 -9.16
C VAL A 560 12.47 -21.66 -10.08
N GLU A 561 13.73 -21.97 -10.44
CA GLU A 561 14.07 -23.11 -11.30
C GLU A 561 13.77 -24.48 -10.66
N GLU A 562 13.76 -24.57 -9.33
CA GLU A 562 13.33 -25.75 -8.56
C GLU A 562 11.79 -25.85 -8.42
N SER A 563 11.03 -24.88 -8.92
CA SER A 563 9.57 -24.79 -8.82
C SER A 563 8.86 -25.14 -10.14
N ASP A 564 7.58 -24.84 -10.22
CA ASP A 564 6.76 -25.00 -11.43
C ASP A 564 6.88 -23.80 -12.40
N PHE A 565 7.81 -22.87 -12.16
CA PHE A 565 8.00 -21.65 -12.96
C PHE A 565 9.40 -21.60 -13.57
N THR A 566 9.54 -20.86 -14.66
CA THR A 566 10.83 -20.39 -15.14
C THR A 566 11.04 -18.93 -14.73
N TRP A 567 12.30 -18.50 -14.66
CA TRP A 567 12.63 -17.11 -14.40
C TRP A 567 12.00 -16.18 -15.43
N GLU A 568 12.08 -16.57 -16.72
CA GLU A 568 11.52 -15.81 -17.84
C GLU A 568 10.00 -15.65 -17.73
N HIS A 569 9.29 -16.69 -17.28
CA HIS A 569 7.83 -16.62 -17.08
C HIS A 569 7.45 -15.53 -16.05
N LEU A 570 8.22 -15.40 -14.97
CA LEU A 570 7.93 -14.45 -13.89
C LEU A 570 8.47 -13.05 -14.16
N THR A 571 9.51 -12.88 -14.97
CA THR A 571 10.17 -11.59 -15.20
C THR A 571 9.98 -11.06 -16.62
N GLY A 572 9.77 -11.93 -17.60
CA GLY A 572 9.65 -11.58 -19.01
C GLY A 572 8.32 -10.95 -19.41
N GLN A 573 8.18 -10.62 -20.67
CA GLN A 573 6.93 -10.09 -21.23
C GLN A 573 5.89 -11.21 -21.39
N ILE A 574 4.65 -10.95 -20.95
CA ILE A 574 3.52 -11.89 -21.08
C ILE A 574 2.73 -11.58 -22.36
N SER A 575 2.46 -12.61 -23.19
CA SER A 575 1.62 -12.48 -24.39
C SER A 575 0.21 -11.98 -24.06
N LEU A 576 -0.39 -11.22 -24.98
CA LEU A 576 -1.79 -10.78 -24.87
C LEU A 576 -2.78 -11.96 -24.80
N ASP A 577 -2.46 -13.09 -25.44
CA ASP A 577 -3.30 -14.27 -25.45
C ASP A 577 -3.16 -15.14 -24.19
N ALA A 578 -2.14 -14.88 -23.35
CA ALA A 578 -1.92 -15.65 -22.14
C ALA A 578 -3.01 -15.38 -21.10
N ILE A 579 -3.49 -16.43 -20.45
CA ILE A 579 -4.42 -16.33 -19.33
C ILE A 579 -3.65 -15.91 -18.08
N LEU A 580 -4.07 -14.81 -17.48
CA LEU A 580 -3.46 -14.29 -16.25
C LEU A 580 -4.13 -14.90 -15.00
N PRO A 581 -3.37 -15.18 -13.93
CA PRO A 581 -3.91 -15.72 -12.67
C PRO A 581 -5.05 -14.89 -12.07
N TRP A 582 -5.06 -13.58 -12.31
CA TRP A 582 -6.07 -12.61 -11.81
C TRP A 582 -7.07 -12.16 -12.88
N GLN A 583 -7.14 -12.85 -14.03
CA GLN A 583 -8.01 -12.44 -15.16
C GLN A 583 -9.50 -12.41 -14.80
N MET A 584 -9.92 -13.14 -13.76
CA MET A 584 -11.29 -13.09 -13.26
C MET A 584 -11.62 -11.78 -12.54
N ILE A 585 -10.64 -11.01 -12.10
CA ILE A 585 -10.87 -9.73 -11.41
C ILE A 585 -11.11 -8.64 -12.46
N ASN A 586 -12.25 -7.96 -12.35
CA ASN A 586 -12.61 -6.90 -13.30
C ASN A 586 -11.97 -5.55 -12.90
N LEU A 587 -10.67 -5.39 -13.18
CA LEU A 587 -9.86 -4.24 -12.78
C LEU A 587 -9.56 -3.28 -13.91
N ILE A 588 -9.24 -3.79 -15.07
CA ILE A 588 -8.76 -2.99 -16.19
C ILE A 588 -9.58 -3.24 -17.45
N ASN A 589 -9.74 -2.18 -18.24
CA ASN A 589 -10.29 -2.31 -19.57
C ASN A 589 -9.23 -2.93 -20.51
N PRO A 590 -9.48 -4.12 -21.10
CA PRO A 590 -8.52 -4.78 -22.00
C PRO A 590 -8.06 -3.90 -23.17
N LYS A 591 -8.94 -3.05 -23.70
CA LYS A 591 -8.60 -2.10 -24.78
C LYS A 591 -7.59 -1.04 -24.33
N HIS A 592 -7.60 -0.69 -23.05
CA HIS A 592 -6.61 0.25 -22.50
C HIS A 592 -5.25 -0.42 -22.39
N GLU A 593 -5.20 -1.66 -21.90
CA GLU A 593 -3.98 -2.48 -21.85
C GLU A 593 -3.36 -2.65 -23.25
N GLU A 594 -4.15 -3.14 -24.20
CA GLU A 594 -3.72 -3.33 -25.58
C GLU A 594 -3.19 -2.03 -26.21
N LYS A 595 -3.89 -0.90 -26.00
CA LYS A 595 -3.46 0.41 -26.50
C LYS A 595 -2.10 0.82 -25.93
N ILE A 596 -1.86 0.69 -24.64
CA ILE A 596 -0.59 1.05 -23.99
C ILE A 596 0.55 0.18 -24.56
N LEU A 597 0.35 -1.13 -24.56
CA LEU A 597 1.36 -2.09 -25.05
C LEU A 597 1.70 -1.82 -26.53
N THR A 598 0.68 -1.69 -27.39
CA THR A 598 0.87 -1.45 -28.82
C THR A 598 1.58 -0.11 -29.08
N THR A 599 1.21 0.95 -28.33
CA THR A 599 1.86 2.26 -28.48
C THR A 599 3.34 2.19 -28.13
N LEU A 600 3.71 1.48 -27.07
CA LEU A 600 5.11 1.32 -26.68
C LEU A 600 5.88 0.37 -27.60
N GLN A 601 5.25 -0.71 -28.10
CA GLN A 601 5.88 -1.63 -29.05
C GLN A 601 6.17 -0.97 -30.41
N ASN A 602 5.29 -0.11 -30.91
CA ASN A 602 5.49 0.56 -32.20
C ASN A 602 6.71 1.48 -32.18
N ARG A 603 7.10 2.03 -31.04
CA ARG A 603 8.36 2.81 -30.93
C ARG A 603 9.60 2.00 -31.29
N ILE A 604 9.63 0.70 -30.97
CA ILE A 604 10.74 -0.21 -31.32
C ILE A 604 10.88 -0.32 -32.85
N ASN A 605 9.76 -0.28 -33.55
CA ASN A 605 9.73 -0.45 -35.01
C ASN A 605 10.07 0.86 -35.75
N GLU A 606 9.84 2.02 -35.14
CA GLU A 606 10.16 3.34 -35.72
C GLU A 606 11.64 3.71 -35.54
N GLU A 607 12.33 3.12 -34.57
CA GLU A 607 13.77 3.35 -34.32
C GLU A 607 14.69 2.32 -35.04
N LYS A 608 14.14 1.26 -35.65
CA LYS A 608 14.84 0.32 -36.55
C LYS A 608 14.76 0.78 -37.99
#